data_8232c034402aababbe70db750bbd9f1f
#
_entry.id   8232c034402aababbe70db750bbd9f1f
#
_cell.length_a   1.000
_cell.length_b   1.000
_cell.length_c   1.000
_cell.angle_alpha   90.00
_cell.angle_beta   90.00
_cell.angle_gamma   90.00
#
_symmetry.space_group_name_H-M   'P 1'
#
loop_
_entity.id
_entity.type
_entity.pdbx_description
1 polymer ?
#
loop_
_entity_poly.entity_id
_entity_poly.type
_entity_poly.pdbx_seq_one_letter_code
_entity_poly.pdbx_strand_id
1 'polypeptide(L)'
;MIKRSVAVVVRGPEAGTFLVVRRPDDPGDPLAGVWGLPAVTLADGEDERAGVVRAGRDKLGVELAPGGRLGQASADRGDYLLVLADYEATIVGGSPSVPQSDASVTQYVEWRYAADPAVLAEAAARGSLCARVFLEDNSKKLPEAERVAAFRRRSGLDTIIDVHTHFMPERLLAAVQAYFDAAGPLIGRPWPITYREDEQTRVSTLRAFGVAAFTALLYPHKPGMARSLNEWGADFAARTPGCLHSATFFAEPSAAADVGRAIEQGARVFKCHLQVGGFDPNDPVLDPAWGLLAEAGVPVVTHCGSGPVAGRFTGPGPIARLLARHPALRLVIAHLGMPEYGEFLTLAERHPGVLLDTTMAFTPFIDDAGAPFPPGELPRLRDLGNRVLLGTDFPNIPYTYADALEALERTGLGQDWLRAVCHDNAAVLFEIPV
;
A
#
# COMPACT_ATOMS: atom_id res chain seq x y z
N MET A 1 2.62 -0.76 29.66
CA MET A 1 3.37 -2.03 29.88
C MET A 1 3.48 -2.75 28.54
N ILE A 2 4.62 -3.42 28.23
CA ILE A 2 4.73 -4.26 27.03
C ILE A 2 4.64 -5.72 27.46
N LYS A 3 3.73 -6.49 26.86
CA LYS A 3 3.68 -7.96 26.97
C LYS A 3 4.18 -8.59 25.67
N ARG A 4 5.16 -9.50 25.79
CA ARG A 4 5.68 -10.25 24.67
C ARG A 4 5.08 -11.65 24.66
N SER A 5 4.76 -12.16 23.47
CA SER A 5 4.18 -13.49 23.29
C SER A 5 4.77 -14.16 22.05
N VAL A 6 4.76 -15.48 22.02
CA VAL A 6 5.06 -16.25 20.82
C VAL A 6 3.90 -17.19 20.52
N ALA A 7 3.62 -17.38 19.24
CA ALA A 7 2.73 -18.42 18.75
C ALA A 7 3.51 -19.38 17.85
N VAL A 8 2.99 -20.58 17.71
CA VAL A 8 3.70 -21.68 17.07
C VAL A 8 2.88 -22.24 15.92
N VAL A 9 3.49 -22.28 14.75
CA VAL A 9 2.96 -22.95 13.55
C VAL A 9 3.63 -24.31 13.45
N VAL A 10 2.98 -25.34 13.94
CA VAL A 10 3.46 -26.73 13.90
C VAL A 10 3.01 -27.35 12.58
N ARG A 11 3.96 -27.68 11.69
CA ARG A 11 3.65 -28.34 10.42
C ARG A 11 3.18 -29.76 10.67
N GLY A 12 2.11 -30.14 9.96
CA GLY A 12 1.54 -31.48 10.04
C GLY A 12 2.31 -32.52 9.20
N PRO A 13 1.94 -33.81 9.35
CA PRO A 13 2.57 -34.91 8.61
C PRO A 13 2.27 -34.87 7.11
N GLU A 14 1.13 -34.33 6.72
CA GLU A 14 0.76 -34.14 5.32
C GLU A 14 1.25 -32.75 4.83
N ALA A 15 1.75 -32.68 3.60
CA ALA A 15 2.23 -31.44 3.02
C ALA A 15 1.15 -30.35 3.03
N GLY A 16 1.49 -29.16 3.46
CA GLY A 16 0.59 -28.01 3.52
C GLY A 16 -0.32 -27.97 4.76
N THR A 17 -0.30 -29.01 5.62
CA THR A 17 -1.11 -29.01 6.84
C THR A 17 -0.36 -28.37 8.03
N PHE A 18 -1.13 -27.82 8.96
CA PHE A 18 -0.62 -27.20 10.19
C PHE A 18 -1.59 -27.43 11.35
N LEU A 19 -1.05 -27.44 12.55
CA LEU A 19 -1.82 -27.71 13.77
C LEU A 19 -2.56 -26.45 14.21
N VAL A 20 -3.86 -26.59 14.47
CA VAL A 20 -4.71 -25.58 15.09
C VAL A 20 -5.32 -26.09 16.38
N VAL A 21 -5.58 -25.13 17.27
CA VAL A 21 -6.19 -25.40 18.60
C VAL A 21 -7.46 -24.58 18.73
N ARG A 22 -8.47 -25.16 19.39
CA ARG A 22 -9.75 -24.50 19.66
C ARG A 22 -9.76 -23.93 21.07
N ARG A 23 -10.19 -22.69 21.24
CA ARG A 23 -10.41 -22.05 22.53
C ARG A 23 -11.71 -22.58 23.18
N PRO A 24 -11.81 -22.58 24.52
CA PRO A 24 -13.07 -22.86 25.19
C PRO A 24 -14.13 -21.81 24.84
N ASP A 25 -15.40 -22.18 24.98
CA ASP A 25 -16.54 -21.28 24.80
C ASP A 25 -16.76 -20.42 26.07
N ASP A 26 -15.80 -19.54 26.39
CA ASP A 26 -15.86 -18.61 27.52
C ASP A 26 -16.43 -17.26 27.05
N PRO A 27 -17.62 -16.83 27.54
CA PRO A 27 -18.23 -15.57 27.13
C PRO A 27 -17.37 -14.31 27.43
N GLY A 28 -16.38 -14.42 28.32
CA GLY A 28 -15.45 -13.36 28.67
C GLY A 28 -14.25 -13.24 27.72
N ASP A 29 -13.99 -14.24 26.87
CA ASP A 29 -12.87 -14.25 25.92
C ASP A 29 -13.37 -13.76 24.54
N PRO A 30 -12.83 -12.66 24.00
CA PRO A 30 -13.15 -12.21 22.63
C PRO A 30 -12.91 -13.29 21.55
N LEU A 31 -12.08 -14.29 21.86
CA LEU A 31 -11.73 -15.40 20.97
C LEU A 31 -12.39 -16.72 21.41
N ALA A 32 -13.49 -16.67 22.16
CA ALA A 32 -14.23 -17.85 22.59
C ALA A 32 -14.64 -18.73 21.39
N GLY A 33 -14.41 -20.05 21.51
CA GLY A 33 -14.82 -21.05 20.53
C GLY A 33 -14.09 -21.07 19.21
N VAL A 34 -13.21 -20.11 18.92
CA VAL A 34 -12.52 -20.03 17.62
C VAL A 34 -11.29 -20.93 17.54
N TRP A 35 -10.97 -21.34 16.32
CA TRP A 35 -9.70 -21.98 16.00
C TRP A 35 -8.58 -20.95 15.94
N GLY A 36 -7.42 -21.25 16.52
CA GLY A 36 -6.26 -20.40 16.58
C GLY A 36 -4.95 -21.19 16.54
N LEU A 37 -3.84 -20.49 16.68
CA LEU A 37 -2.53 -21.09 16.86
C LEU A 37 -2.19 -21.21 18.35
N PRO A 38 -1.47 -22.26 18.77
CA PRO A 38 -1.00 -22.38 20.15
C PRO A 38 -0.01 -21.24 20.46
N ALA A 39 -0.23 -20.55 21.58
CA ALA A 39 0.56 -19.38 21.95
C ALA A 39 0.82 -19.31 23.46
N VAL A 40 1.94 -18.69 23.82
CA VAL A 40 2.31 -18.41 25.22
C VAL A 40 2.82 -16.97 25.37
N THR A 41 2.51 -16.37 26.52
CA THR A 41 3.15 -15.12 26.92
C THR A 41 4.54 -15.43 27.46
N LEU A 42 5.54 -14.67 27.04
CA LEU A 42 6.92 -14.84 27.50
C LEU A 42 7.06 -14.33 28.93
N ALA A 43 7.84 -15.03 29.73
CA ALA A 43 8.30 -14.53 31.01
C ALA A 43 9.32 -13.39 30.83
N ASP A 44 9.55 -12.60 31.88
CA ASP A 44 10.55 -11.52 31.83
C ASP A 44 11.94 -12.09 31.52
N GLY A 45 12.54 -11.57 30.43
CA GLY A 45 13.83 -12.03 29.94
C GLY A 45 13.83 -13.36 29.18
N GLU A 46 12.68 -14.01 28.99
CA GLU A 46 12.59 -15.25 28.23
C GLU A 46 12.87 -15.01 26.75
N ASP A 47 13.72 -15.86 26.16
CA ASP A 47 13.99 -15.89 24.74
C ASP A 47 12.78 -16.44 23.95
N GLU A 48 12.53 -15.90 22.75
CA GLU A 48 11.38 -16.30 21.92
C GLU A 48 11.42 -17.79 21.56
N ARG A 49 12.61 -18.35 21.24
CA ARG A 49 12.76 -19.77 20.90
C ARG A 49 12.52 -20.67 22.11
N ALA A 50 12.92 -20.24 23.32
CA ALA A 50 12.60 -20.94 24.57
C ALA A 50 11.10 -20.93 24.80
N GLY A 51 10.43 -19.81 24.54
CA GLY A 51 8.96 -19.71 24.58
C GLY A 51 8.27 -20.68 23.62
N VAL A 52 8.80 -20.89 22.41
CA VAL A 52 8.29 -21.88 21.44
C VAL A 52 8.36 -23.31 22.01
N VAL A 53 9.50 -23.69 22.60
CA VAL A 53 9.67 -25.01 23.24
C VAL A 53 8.66 -25.19 24.39
N ARG A 54 8.50 -24.16 25.20
CA ARG A 54 7.54 -24.15 26.32
C ARG A 54 6.09 -24.23 25.81
N ALA A 55 5.74 -23.54 24.71
CA ALA A 55 4.42 -23.64 24.09
C ALA A 55 4.09 -25.07 23.65
N GLY A 56 5.07 -25.80 23.11
CA GLY A 56 4.92 -27.22 22.78
C GLY A 56 4.54 -28.03 23.99
N ARG A 57 5.27 -27.91 25.09
CA ARG A 57 5.07 -28.63 26.32
C ARG A 57 3.76 -28.27 26.99
N ASP A 58 3.51 -27.00 27.22
CA ASP A 58 2.42 -26.49 28.03
C ASP A 58 1.07 -26.49 27.30
N LYS A 59 1.07 -26.37 25.97
CA LYS A 59 -0.13 -26.20 25.15
C LYS A 59 -0.48 -27.43 24.31
N LEU A 60 0.52 -28.23 23.95
CA LEU A 60 0.37 -29.35 23.04
C LEU A 60 0.84 -30.70 23.61
N GLY A 61 1.52 -30.70 24.76
CA GLY A 61 2.07 -31.93 25.36
C GLY A 61 3.16 -32.60 24.53
N VAL A 62 3.89 -31.81 23.70
CA VAL A 62 4.93 -32.30 22.78
C VAL A 62 6.24 -31.57 22.98
N GLU A 63 7.32 -32.17 22.49
CA GLU A 63 8.60 -31.50 22.35
C GLU A 63 8.70 -30.87 20.97
N LEU A 64 8.98 -29.56 20.92
CA LEU A 64 9.13 -28.79 19.71
C LEU A 64 10.57 -28.37 19.46
N ALA A 65 11.03 -28.51 18.21
CA ALA A 65 12.23 -27.87 17.70
C ALA A 65 11.83 -26.54 17.01
N PRO A 66 12.26 -25.35 17.50
CA PRO A 66 11.95 -24.06 16.89
C PRO A 66 12.59 -23.90 15.51
N GLY A 67 11.78 -23.53 14.52
CA GLY A 67 12.16 -23.19 13.16
C GLY A 67 12.44 -21.70 12.95
N GLY A 68 12.10 -21.21 11.75
CA GLY A 68 12.18 -19.79 11.37
C GLY A 68 11.06 -18.96 12.00
N ARG A 69 11.32 -17.67 12.17
CA ARG A 69 10.29 -16.67 12.51
C ARG A 69 9.51 -16.33 11.25
N LEU A 70 8.19 -16.43 11.28
CA LEU A 70 7.30 -16.10 10.17
C LEU A 70 6.99 -14.62 10.11
N GLY A 71 6.81 -14.00 11.27
CA GLY A 71 6.49 -12.58 11.34
C GLY A 71 6.24 -12.11 12.77
N GLN A 72 5.91 -10.83 12.90
CA GLN A 72 5.54 -10.21 14.17
C GLN A 72 4.46 -9.17 13.94
N ALA A 73 3.57 -9.02 14.91
CA ALA A 73 2.62 -7.92 14.97
C ALA A 73 2.49 -7.40 16.41
N SER A 74 1.98 -6.16 16.52
CA SER A 74 1.64 -5.57 17.81
C SER A 74 0.21 -5.02 17.80
N ALA A 75 -0.39 -4.97 18.99
CA ALA A 75 -1.70 -4.34 19.20
C ALA A 75 -1.77 -3.71 20.58
N ASP A 76 -2.32 -2.53 20.64
CA ASP A 76 -2.73 -1.90 21.89
C ASP A 76 -3.96 -2.64 22.44
N ARG A 77 -3.88 -3.04 23.72
CA ARG A 77 -4.95 -3.72 24.47
C ARG A 77 -5.49 -2.86 25.60
N GLY A 78 -5.29 -1.54 25.54
CA GLY A 78 -5.65 -0.59 26.57
C GLY A 78 -4.62 -0.54 27.69
N ASP A 79 -4.54 -1.57 28.52
CA ASP A 79 -3.62 -1.64 29.66
C ASP A 79 -2.17 -1.99 29.28
N TYR A 80 -1.98 -2.56 28.10
CA TYR A 80 -0.65 -2.98 27.62
C TYR A 80 -0.56 -3.06 26.08
N LEU A 81 0.65 -2.86 25.57
CA LEU A 81 0.99 -3.18 24.18
C LEU A 81 1.35 -4.67 24.11
N LEU A 82 0.58 -5.44 23.36
CA LEU A 82 0.92 -6.82 23.02
C LEU A 82 1.84 -6.85 21.81
N VAL A 83 3.00 -7.49 21.94
CA VAL A 83 3.92 -7.79 20.83
C VAL A 83 3.97 -9.29 20.69
N LEU A 84 3.62 -9.83 19.53
CA LEU A 84 3.53 -11.26 19.27
C LEU A 84 4.33 -11.63 18.03
N ALA A 85 5.16 -12.68 18.13
CA ALA A 85 5.89 -13.27 17.02
C ALA A 85 5.41 -14.71 16.77
N ASP A 86 5.23 -15.06 15.49
CA ASP A 86 4.93 -16.42 15.04
C ASP A 86 6.22 -17.12 14.61
N TYR A 87 6.36 -18.38 15.04
CA TYR A 87 7.48 -19.25 14.70
C TYR A 87 6.99 -20.56 14.08
N GLU A 88 7.66 -21.01 13.03
CA GLU A 88 7.54 -22.41 12.64
C GLU A 88 8.16 -23.32 13.71
N ALA A 89 7.62 -24.53 13.85
CA ALA A 89 8.20 -25.56 14.69
C ALA A 89 7.86 -26.94 14.18
N THR A 90 8.71 -27.91 14.55
CA THR A 90 8.54 -29.33 14.23
C THR A 90 8.43 -30.13 15.53
N ILE A 91 7.51 -31.08 15.57
CA ILE A 91 7.44 -32.02 16.67
C ILE A 91 8.62 -33.00 16.57
N VAL A 92 9.42 -33.04 17.62
CA VAL A 92 10.58 -33.95 17.74
C VAL A 92 10.35 -35.05 18.78
N GLY A 93 9.29 -34.96 19.59
CA GLY A 93 8.90 -35.95 20.57
C GLY A 93 7.47 -35.79 21.07
N GLY A 94 6.80 -36.87 21.41
CA GLY A 94 5.42 -36.88 21.90
C GLY A 94 4.36 -36.90 20.78
N SER A 95 3.11 -36.95 21.19
CA SER A 95 1.92 -36.83 20.32
C SER A 95 1.07 -35.68 20.79
N PRO A 96 0.55 -34.85 19.87
CA PRO A 96 -0.24 -33.67 20.23
C PRO A 96 -1.42 -34.01 21.14
N SER A 97 -1.63 -33.17 22.11
CA SER A 97 -2.76 -33.17 23.03
C SER A 97 -3.09 -31.74 23.46
N VAL A 98 -4.10 -31.55 24.28
CA VAL A 98 -4.42 -30.26 24.89
C VAL A 98 -4.38 -30.42 26.43
N PRO A 99 -3.18 -30.37 27.05
CA PRO A 99 -3.03 -30.54 28.48
C PRO A 99 -3.87 -29.50 29.23
N GLN A 100 -4.55 -29.94 30.26
CA GLN A 100 -5.26 -29.06 31.19
C GLN A 100 -4.40 -28.85 32.43
N SER A 101 -4.02 -27.60 32.66
CA SER A 101 -3.14 -27.23 33.77
C SER A 101 -3.64 -25.90 34.39
N ASP A 102 -3.70 -25.87 35.71
CA ASP A 102 -4.08 -24.67 36.46
C ASP A 102 -3.07 -23.51 36.30
N ALA A 103 -1.87 -23.81 35.84
CA ALA A 103 -0.82 -22.79 35.60
C ALA A 103 -0.95 -22.07 34.26
N SER A 104 -1.87 -22.49 33.37
CA SER A 104 -2.01 -21.94 32.03
C SER A 104 -3.13 -20.91 31.94
N VAL A 105 -2.80 -19.68 31.60
CA VAL A 105 -3.79 -18.59 31.42
C VAL A 105 -4.76 -18.88 30.26
N THR A 106 -4.31 -19.57 29.21
CA THR A 106 -5.16 -19.97 28.08
C THR A 106 -5.08 -21.46 27.91
N GLN A 107 -6.19 -22.14 28.13
CA GLN A 107 -6.33 -23.57 27.86
C GLN A 107 -7.05 -23.79 26.54
N TYR A 108 -6.76 -24.89 25.86
CA TYR A 108 -7.45 -25.29 24.65
C TYR A 108 -8.28 -26.53 24.93
N VAL A 109 -9.38 -26.71 24.20
CA VAL A 109 -10.29 -27.84 24.39
C VAL A 109 -10.14 -28.90 23.31
N GLU A 110 -9.59 -28.54 22.17
CA GLU A 110 -9.46 -29.39 20.99
C GLU A 110 -8.25 -28.97 20.14
N TRP A 111 -7.70 -29.92 19.41
CA TRP A 111 -6.69 -29.69 18.39
C TRP A 111 -6.94 -30.55 17.16
N ARG A 112 -6.46 -30.07 15.99
CA ARG A 112 -6.44 -30.85 14.74
C ARG A 112 -5.41 -30.29 13.76
N TYR A 113 -5.11 -31.04 12.72
CA TYR A 113 -4.43 -30.50 11.55
C TYR A 113 -5.46 -29.89 10.60
N ALA A 114 -5.12 -28.75 10.02
CA ALA A 114 -5.88 -28.05 9.00
C ALA A 114 -5.01 -27.85 7.77
N ALA A 115 -5.58 -27.99 6.58
CA ALA A 115 -4.91 -27.69 5.30
C ALA A 115 -5.26 -26.29 4.80
N ASP A 116 -6.47 -25.80 5.11
CA ASP A 116 -6.95 -24.50 4.67
C ASP A 116 -6.64 -23.43 5.72
N PRO A 117 -5.78 -22.43 5.41
CA PRO A 117 -5.50 -21.29 6.27
C PRO A 117 -6.75 -20.50 6.68
N ALA A 118 -7.82 -20.53 5.88
CA ALA A 118 -9.07 -19.81 6.17
C ALA A 118 -9.72 -20.24 7.51
N VAL A 119 -9.34 -21.40 8.08
CA VAL A 119 -9.75 -21.80 9.43
C VAL A 119 -9.41 -20.79 10.52
N LEU A 120 -8.39 -19.94 10.29
CA LEU A 120 -7.96 -18.88 11.20
C LEU A 120 -8.59 -17.50 10.91
N ALA A 121 -9.41 -17.38 9.85
CA ALA A 121 -9.95 -16.10 9.41
C ALA A 121 -10.85 -15.46 10.49
N GLU A 122 -11.68 -16.25 11.15
CA GLU A 122 -12.55 -15.77 12.25
C GLU A 122 -11.74 -15.25 13.43
N ALA A 123 -10.69 -15.97 13.83
CA ALA A 123 -9.81 -15.52 14.91
C ALA A 123 -9.10 -14.22 14.56
N ALA A 124 -8.62 -14.09 13.32
CA ALA A 124 -7.99 -12.87 12.83
C ALA A 124 -8.97 -11.69 12.85
N ALA A 125 -10.19 -11.87 12.36
CA ALA A 125 -11.26 -10.86 12.38
C ALA A 125 -11.64 -10.42 13.80
N ARG A 126 -11.60 -11.33 14.77
CA ARG A 126 -11.81 -11.05 16.20
C ARG A 126 -10.56 -10.50 16.91
N GLY A 127 -9.48 -10.17 16.17
CA GLY A 127 -8.29 -9.51 16.70
C GLY A 127 -7.15 -10.41 17.18
N SER A 128 -7.12 -11.70 16.80
CA SER A 128 -5.99 -12.59 17.06
C SER A 128 -4.78 -12.18 16.23
N LEU A 129 -3.68 -11.74 16.90
CA LEU A 129 -2.45 -11.33 16.22
C LEU A 129 -1.76 -12.49 15.50
N CYS A 130 -1.64 -13.67 16.15
CA CYS A 130 -1.00 -14.83 15.55
C CYS A 130 -1.76 -15.30 14.30
N ALA A 131 -3.09 -15.33 14.32
CA ALA A 131 -3.87 -15.66 13.14
C ALA A 131 -3.62 -14.68 11.98
N ARG A 132 -3.52 -13.37 12.27
CA ARG A 132 -3.18 -12.35 11.26
C ARG A 132 -1.80 -12.55 10.69
N VAL A 133 -0.77 -12.69 11.52
CA VAL A 133 0.63 -12.91 11.09
C VAL A 133 0.73 -14.14 10.20
N PHE A 134 0.12 -15.26 10.62
CA PHE A 134 0.13 -16.49 9.83
C PHE A 134 -0.56 -16.34 8.47
N LEU A 135 -1.75 -15.71 8.44
CA LEU A 135 -2.49 -15.50 7.21
C LEU A 135 -1.75 -14.56 6.24
N GLU A 136 -1.10 -13.53 6.77
CA GLU A 136 -0.26 -12.64 5.98
C GLU A 136 0.96 -13.37 5.39
N ASP A 137 1.69 -14.14 6.19
CA ASP A 137 2.82 -14.94 5.72
C ASP A 137 2.40 -15.96 4.66
N ASN A 138 1.26 -16.64 4.91
CA ASN A 138 0.75 -17.62 3.97
C ASN A 138 0.23 -16.97 2.67
N SER A 139 -0.39 -15.79 2.76
CA SER A 139 -0.80 -15.00 1.60
C SER A 139 0.39 -14.64 0.72
N LYS A 140 1.50 -14.21 1.30
CA LYS A 140 2.73 -13.85 0.56
C LYS A 140 3.34 -14.99 -0.25
N LYS A 141 2.97 -16.24 0.05
CA LYS A 141 3.40 -17.44 -0.69
C LYS A 141 2.57 -17.70 -1.95
N LEU A 142 1.41 -17.06 -2.06
CA LEU A 142 0.56 -17.16 -3.25
C LEU A 142 1.15 -16.33 -4.41
N PRO A 143 0.90 -16.74 -5.67
CA PRO A 143 1.16 -15.90 -6.82
C PRO A 143 0.52 -14.52 -6.65
N GLU A 144 1.22 -13.48 -7.07
CA GLU A 144 0.77 -12.10 -6.83
C GLU A 144 -0.63 -11.82 -7.40
N ALA A 145 -0.92 -12.30 -8.61
CA ALA A 145 -2.24 -12.16 -9.22
C ALA A 145 -3.37 -12.77 -8.35
N GLU A 146 -3.09 -13.86 -7.65
CA GLU A 146 -4.03 -14.49 -6.73
C GLU A 146 -4.24 -13.64 -5.47
N ARG A 147 -3.17 -13.01 -4.94
CA ARG A 147 -3.23 -12.07 -3.82
C ARG A 147 -4.11 -10.87 -4.18
N VAL A 148 -3.87 -10.25 -5.35
CA VAL A 148 -4.68 -9.13 -5.85
C VAL A 148 -6.14 -9.56 -6.06
N ALA A 149 -6.38 -10.73 -6.65
CA ALA A 149 -7.73 -11.26 -6.82
C ALA A 149 -8.43 -11.50 -5.46
N ALA A 150 -7.70 -11.99 -4.46
CA ALA A 150 -8.22 -12.18 -3.11
C ALA A 150 -8.56 -10.84 -2.43
N PHE A 151 -7.69 -9.82 -2.56
CA PHE A 151 -7.97 -8.46 -2.09
C PHE A 151 -9.26 -7.92 -2.73
N ARG A 152 -9.38 -7.99 -4.06
CA ARG A 152 -10.56 -7.52 -4.78
C ARG A 152 -11.84 -8.17 -4.26
N ARG A 153 -11.85 -9.50 -4.09
CA ARG A 153 -13.02 -10.23 -3.53
C ARG A 153 -13.38 -9.75 -2.12
N ARG A 154 -12.38 -9.60 -1.22
CA ARG A 154 -12.63 -9.12 0.15
C ARG A 154 -13.16 -7.69 0.20
N SER A 155 -12.71 -6.86 -0.71
CA SER A 155 -13.10 -5.44 -0.83
C SER A 155 -14.37 -5.22 -1.68
N GLY A 156 -14.96 -6.28 -2.24
CA GLY A 156 -16.15 -6.17 -3.10
C GLY A 156 -15.88 -5.41 -4.41
N LEU A 157 -14.67 -5.56 -4.97
CA LEU A 157 -14.21 -4.89 -6.18
C LEU A 157 -14.23 -5.84 -7.39
N ASP A 158 -14.94 -5.47 -8.44
CA ASP A 158 -14.86 -6.16 -9.73
C ASP A 158 -13.58 -5.78 -10.49
N THR A 159 -13.22 -4.50 -10.44
CA THR A 159 -12.03 -3.96 -11.09
C THR A 159 -11.34 -2.92 -10.22
N ILE A 160 -10.14 -2.52 -10.62
CA ILE A 160 -9.31 -1.48 -9.99
C ILE A 160 -9.07 -0.36 -11.02
N ILE A 161 -8.98 0.89 -10.56
CA ILE A 161 -8.49 2.03 -11.34
C ILE A 161 -7.28 2.60 -10.61
N ASP A 162 -6.12 2.63 -11.29
CA ASP A 162 -4.86 3.11 -10.73
C ASP A 162 -4.47 4.44 -11.39
N VAL A 163 -4.54 5.53 -10.63
CA VAL A 163 -4.31 6.88 -11.16
C VAL A 163 -2.85 7.30 -11.14
N HIS A 164 -1.97 6.47 -10.62
CA HIS A 164 -0.55 6.80 -10.51
C HIS A 164 0.31 5.62 -10.93
N THR A 165 0.40 5.40 -12.24
CA THR A 165 1.33 4.46 -12.84
C THR A 165 2.22 5.17 -13.86
N HIS A 166 3.38 4.60 -14.14
CA HIS A 166 4.39 5.17 -15.03
C HIS A 166 4.66 4.26 -16.22
N PHE A 167 4.34 4.78 -17.40
CA PHE A 167 4.81 4.25 -18.68
C PHE A 167 5.48 5.38 -19.43
N MET A 168 6.61 5.12 -20.05
CA MET A 168 7.40 6.13 -20.73
C MET A 168 8.29 5.51 -21.81
N PRO A 169 8.85 6.31 -22.74
CA PRO A 169 9.80 5.81 -23.73
C PRO A 169 10.92 4.99 -23.07
N GLU A 170 11.28 3.87 -23.69
CA GLU A 170 12.23 2.88 -23.12
C GLU A 170 13.54 3.51 -22.62
N ARG A 171 14.10 4.44 -23.40
CA ARG A 171 15.35 5.14 -22.99
C ARG A 171 15.17 5.97 -21.72
N LEU A 172 14.00 6.60 -21.56
CA LEU A 172 13.70 7.37 -20.36
C LEU A 172 13.48 6.44 -19.16
N LEU A 173 12.75 5.36 -19.36
CA LEU A 173 12.55 4.34 -18.33
C LEU A 173 13.88 3.75 -17.85
N ALA A 174 14.78 3.41 -18.76
CA ALA A 174 16.10 2.91 -18.41
C ALA A 174 16.90 3.92 -17.55
N ALA A 175 16.79 5.22 -17.87
CA ALA A 175 17.42 6.26 -17.06
C ALA A 175 16.79 6.40 -15.67
N VAL A 176 15.46 6.29 -15.57
CA VAL A 176 14.74 6.29 -14.28
C VAL A 176 15.13 5.08 -13.44
N GLN A 177 15.18 3.89 -14.03
CA GLN A 177 15.60 2.68 -13.32
C GLN A 177 17.05 2.77 -12.84
N ALA A 178 17.97 3.27 -13.67
CA ALA A 178 19.35 3.50 -13.29
C ALA A 178 19.49 4.52 -12.14
N TYR A 179 18.63 5.55 -12.11
CA TYR A 179 18.57 6.49 -10.98
C TYR A 179 18.17 5.77 -9.70
N PHE A 180 17.12 4.94 -9.70
CA PHE A 180 16.70 4.19 -8.52
C PHE A 180 17.74 3.16 -8.07
N ASP A 181 18.44 2.50 -8.99
CA ASP A 181 19.54 1.58 -8.68
C ASP A 181 20.68 2.29 -7.92
N ALA A 182 20.92 3.57 -8.24
CA ALA A 182 21.94 4.39 -7.60
C ALA A 182 21.43 5.19 -6.39
N ALA A 183 20.12 5.23 -6.14
CA ALA A 183 19.51 6.14 -5.16
C ALA A 183 19.72 5.73 -3.70
N GLY A 184 20.20 4.53 -3.42
CA GLY A 184 20.40 4.03 -2.05
C GLY A 184 21.07 5.02 -1.09
N PRO A 185 22.19 5.65 -1.45
CA PRO A 185 22.85 6.65 -0.60
C PRO A 185 22.03 7.93 -0.38
N LEU A 186 21.18 8.32 -1.34
CA LEU A 186 20.35 9.51 -1.24
C LEU A 186 19.09 9.28 -0.37
N ILE A 187 18.53 8.09 -0.45
CA ILE A 187 17.27 7.72 0.21
C ILE A 187 17.55 7.03 1.55
N GLY A 188 18.81 6.66 1.83
CA GLY A 188 19.20 5.95 3.05
C GLY A 188 18.96 4.44 3.00
N ARG A 189 18.44 3.90 1.89
CA ARG A 189 18.18 2.46 1.68
C ARG A 189 18.12 2.09 0.19
N PRO A 190 18.42 0.83 -0.18
CA PRO A 190 18.25 0.34 -1.55
C PRO A 190 16.80 0.47 -2.03
N TRP A 191 16.62 0.74 -3.33
CA TRP A 191 15.33 0.79 -3.99
C TRP A 191 15.27 -0.27 -5.11
N PRO A 192 15.09 -1.55 -4.78
CA PRO A 192 15.04 -2.61 -5.79
C PRO A 192 13.71 -2.59 -6.53
N ILE A 193 13.68 -2.05 -7.74
CA ILE A 193 12.46 -2.03 -8.57
C ILE A 193 12.00 -3.46 -8.85
N THR A 194 10.73 -3.75 -8.57
CA THR A 194 10.13 -5.08 -8.71
C THR A 194 9.77 -5.41 -10.16
N TYR A 195 9.25 -4.44 -10.95
CA TYR A 195 8.73 -4.70 -12.30
C TYR A 195 9.65 -4.09 -13.36
N ARG A 196 10.59 -4.90 -13.86
CA ARG A 196 11.58 -4.47 -14.85
C ARG A 196 11.34 -5.03 -16.26
N GLU A 197 10.26 -5.75 -16.43
CA GLU A 197 9.86 -6.36 -17.69
C GLU A 197 9.60 -5.30 -18.76
N ASP A 198 9.43 -5.72 -20.00
CA ASP A 198 9.07 -4.86 -21.11
C ASP A 198 7.68 -4.21 -20.94
N GLU A 199 7.39 -3.21 -21.75
CA GLU A 199 6.13 -2.44 -21.71
C GLU A 199 4.90 -3.34 -21.83
N GLN A 200 4.93 -4.30 -22.75
CA GLN A 200 3.79 -5.18 -23.03
C GLN A 200 3.52 -6.13 -21.85
N THR A 201 4.56 -6.67 -21.26
CA THR A 201 4.47 -7.53 -20.08
C THR A 201 3.90 -6.75 -18.89
N ARG A 202 4.35 -5.52 -18.66
CA ARG A 202 3.83 -4.67 -17.57
C ARG A 202 2.35 -4.31 -17.77
N VAL A 203 1.91 -4.01 -19.00
CA VAL A 203 0.49 -3.81 -19.30
C VAL A 203 -0.31 -5.09 -19.05
N SER A 204 0.23 -6.23 -19.46
CA SER A 204 -0.42 -7.54 -19.23
C SER A 204 -0.53 -7.87 -17.74
N THR A 205 0.47 -7.49 -16.94
CA THR A 205 0.47 -7.63 -15.49
C THR A 205 -0.66 -6.82 -14.84
N LEU A 206 -0.82 -5.55 -15.19
CA LEU A 206 -1.94 -4.73 -14.68
C LEU A 206 -3.30 -5.35 -15.04
N ARG A 207 -3.44 -5.85 -16.25
CA ARG A 207 -4.68 -6.54 -16.69
C ARG A 207 -4.94 -7.81 -15.88
N ALA A 208 -3.90 -8.61 -15.63
CA ALA A 208 -4.01 -9.82 -14.80
C ALA A 208 -4.42 -9.49 -13.36
N PHE A 209 -4.04 -8.31 -12.85
CA PHE A 209 -4.48 -7.80 -11.55
C PHE A 209 -5.92 -7.28 -11.56
N GLY A 210 -6.55 -7.17 -12.73
CA GLY A 210 -7.90 -6.63 -12.87
C GLY A 210 -7.95 -5.10 -12.83
N VAL A 211 -6.85 -4.44 -13.20
CA VAL A 211 -6.82 -2.98 -13.40
C VAL A 211 -7.52 -2.66 -14.72
N ALA A 212 -8.70 -2.05 -14.64
CA ALA A 212 -9.52 -1.70 -15.80
C ALA A 212 -9.06 -0.40 -16.46
N ALA A 213 -8.58 0.55 -15.65
CA ALA A 213 -8.02 1.80 -16.15
C ALA A 213 -6.79 2.21 -15.33
N PHE A 214 -5.82 2.81 -16.01
CA PHE A 214 -4.57 3.26 -15.41
C PHE A 214 -4.00 4.46 -16.18
N THR A 215 -3.07 5.18 -15.58
CA THR A 215 -2.41 6.33 -16.20
C THR A 215 -1.05 5.92 -16.80
N ALA A 216 -0.48 6.78 -17.65
CA ALA A 216 0.91 6.69 -18.09
C ALA A 216 1.62 8.00 -17.73
N LEU A 217 1.80 8.24 -16.43
CA LEU A 217 2.31 9.52 -15.95
C LEU A 217 3.74 9.78 -16.44
N LEU A 218 3.88 10.83 -17.24
CA LEU A 218 5.13 11.30 -17.83
C LEU A 218 5.57 12.57 -17.14
N TYR A 219 6.86 12.78 -16.98
CA TYR A 219 7.39 14.01 -16.41
C TYR A 219 8.74 14.39 -17.03
N PRO A 220 8.90 15.65 -17.49
CA PRO A 220 10.16 16.16 -17.99
C PRO A 220 11.10 16.50 -16.84
N HIS A 221 12.40 16.26 -17.03
CA HIS A 221 13.45 16.67 -16.09
C HIS A 221 14.25 17.88 -16.58
N LYS A 222 13.93 18.40 -17.76
CA LYS A 222 14.56 19.59 -18.37
C LYS A 222 13.65 20.22 -19.42
N PRO A 223 13.87 21.49 -19.80
CA PRO A 223 13.14 22.15 -20.87
C PRO A 223 13.17 21.41 -22.20
N GLY A 224 12.12 21.58 -23.01
CA GLY A 224 12.00 21.04 -24.37
C GLY A 224 11.56 19.59 -24.45
N MET A 225 11.29 18.91 -23.32
CA MET A 225 10.88 17.50 -23.33
C MET A 225 9.35 17.33 -23.38
N ALA A 226 8.57 18.26 -22.84
CA ALA A 226 7.14 18.07 -22.62
C ALA A 226 6.39 17.64 -23.89
N ARG A 227 6.64 18.31 -25.00
CA ARG A 227 5.98 18.03 -26.28
C ARG A 227 6.17 16.58 -26.75
N SER A 228 7.41 16.12 -26.83
CA SER A 228 7.69 14.74 -27.28
C SER A 228 7.15 13.68 -26.32
N LEU A 229 7.12 13.96 -25.02
CA LEU A 229 6.51 13.10 -24.04
C LEU A 229 4.98 13.03 -24.21
N ASN A 230 4.33 14.16 -24.50
CA ASN A 230 2.89 14.23 -24.75
C ASN A 230 2.50 13.48 -26.04
N GLU A 231 3.29 13.61 -27.11
CA GLU A 231 3.11 12.85 -28.35
C GLU A 231 3.21 11.35 -28.09
N TRP A 232 4.22 10.92 -27.35
CA TRP A 232 4.37 9.52 -26.95
C TRP A 232 3.20 9.05 -26.06
N GLY A 233 2.76 9.86 -25.11
CA GLY A 233 1.64 9.55 -24.21
C GLY A 233 0.32 9.37 -24.96
N ALA A 234 0.05 10.21 -25.95
CA ALA A 234 -1.11 10.09 -26.83
C ALA A 234 -1.08 8.78 -27.64
N ASP A 235 0.07 8.46 -28.26
CA ASP A 235 0.27 7.21 -29.01
C ASP A 235 0.13 5.97 -28.11
N PHE A 236 0.71 6.04 -26.89
CA PHE A 236 0.63 4.93 -25.95
C PHE A 236 -0.82 4.68 -25.52
N ALA A 237 -1.57 5.72 -25.16
CA ALA A 237 -2.97 5.59 -24.79
C ALA A 237 -3.83 5.05 -25.94
N ALA A 238 -3.59 5.53 -27.17
CA ALA A 238 -4.34 5.08 -28.36
C ALA A 238 -4.17 3.58 -28.68
N ARG A 239 -2.97 3.01 -28.41
CA ARG A 239 -2.67 1.58 -28.65
C ARG A 239 -2.84 0.67 -27.44
N THR A 240 -3.17 1.26 -26.26
CA THR A 240 -3.22 0.51 -25.00
C THR A 240 -4.60 0.69 -24.34
N PRO A 241 -5.57 -0.18 -24.64
CA PRO A 241 -6.89 -0.11 -24.01
C PRO A 241 -6.80 -0.12 -22.48
N GLY A 242 -7.55 0.76 -21.84
CA GLY A 242 -7.53 1.00 -20.40
C GLY A 242 -6.53 2.07 -19.95
N CYS A 243 -5.58 2.48 -20.80
CA CYS A 243 -4.71 3.60 -20.47
C CYS A 243 -5.42 4.94 -20.66
N LEU A 244 -5.46 5.75 -19.59
CA LEU A 244 -5.92 7.14 -19.66
C LEU A 244 -4.84 8.00 -20.33
N HIS A 245 -5.22 8.76 -21.36
CA HIS A 245 -4.29 9.65 -22.05
C HIS A 245 -3.70 10.64 -21.05
N SER A 246 -2.42 10.46 -20.75
CA SER A 246 -1.65 11.24 -19.78
C SER A 246 -0.71 12.19 -20.49
N ALA A 247 -0.62 13.43 -19.99
CA ALA A 247 0.25 14.47 -20.52
C ALA A 247 1.07 15.14 -19.40
N THR A 248 1.96 16.04 -19.78
CA THR A 248 2.83 16.76 -18.86
C THR A 248 3.20 18.14 -19.41
N PHE A 249 3.88 18.94 -18.60
CA PHE A 249 4.43 20.24 -18.98
C PHE A 249 5.68 20.55 -18.16
N PHE A 250 6.41 21.57 -18.58
CA PHE A 250 7.59 22.07 -17.87
C PHE A 250 7.48 23.60 -17.70
N ALA A 251 8.21 24.17 -16.74
CA ALA A 251 8.25 25.62 -16.54
C ALA A 251 9.11 26.27 -17.63
N GLU A 252 8.50 26.52 -18.78
CA GLU A 252 9.11 27.13 -19.97
C GLU A 252 8.06 27.88 -20.81
N PRO A 253 8.47 28.79 -21.72
CA PRO A 253 7.53 29.61 -22.49
C PRO A 253 6.51 28.82 -23.32
N SER A 254 6.80 27.56 -23.67
CA SER A 254 5.88 26.70 -24.42
C SER A 254 4.81 26.01 -23.54
N ALA A 255 4.88 26.11 -22.21
CA ALA A 255 4.03 25.37 -21.29
C ALA A 255 2.53 25.47 -21.63
N ALA A 256 2.02 26.67 -21.82
CA ALA A 256 0.61 26.89 -22.16
C ALA A 256 0.22 26.27 -23.50
N ALA A 257 1.09 26.39 -24.51
CA ALA A 257 0.84 25.82 -25.84
C ALA A 257 0.90 24.28 -25.81
N ASP A 258 1.79 23.69 -25.01
CA ASP A 258 1.91 22.23 -24.88
C ASP A 258 0.72 21.67 -24.09
N VAL A 259 0.27 22.35 -23.03
CA VAL A 259 -0.94 22.00 -22.27
C VAL A 259 -2.20 22.10 -23.14
N GLY A 260 -2.41 23.25 -23.82
CA GLY A 260 -3.58 23.45 -24.69
C GLY A 260 -3.69 22.39 -25.77
N ARG A 261 -2.58 22.09 -26.45
CA ARG A 261 -2.52 21.03 -27.47
C ARG A 261 -2.86 19.65 -26.90
N ALA A 262 -2.32 19.29 -25.74
CA ALA A 262 -2.60 18.02 -25.13
C ALA A 262 -4.08 17.89 -24.71
N ILE A 263 -4.70 18.97 -24.20
CA ILE A 263 -6.15 19.03 -23.92
C ILE A 263 -6.96 18.83 -25.22
N GLU A 264 -6.62 19.54 -26.29
CA GLU A 264 -7.28 19.37 -27.60
C GLU A 264 -7.16 17.95 -28.16
N GLN A 265 -6.07 17.26 -27.85
CA GLN A 265 -5.83 15.85 -28.20
C GLN A 265 -6.51 14.86 -27.26
N GLY A 266 -7.25 15.33 -26.27
CA GLY A 266 -8.02 14.50 -25.36
C GLY A 266 -7.24 14.00 -24.14
N ALA A 267 -6.21 14.70 -23.70
CA ALA A 267 -5.53 14.37 -22.44
C ALA A 267 -6.53 14.38 -21.27
N ARG A 268 -6.52 13.32 -20.48
CA ARG A 268 -7.44 13.07 -19.37
C ARG A 268 -6.80 13.42 -18.01
N VAL A 269 -5.49 13.45 -17.96
CA VAL A 269 -4.70 13.72 -16.75
C VAL A 269 -3.35 14.31 -17.12
N PHE A 270 -2.86 15.20 -16.27
CA PHE A 270 -1.49 15.72 -16.39
C PHE A 270 -0.65 15.27 -15.20
N LYS A 271 0.67 15.17 -15.42
CA LYS A 271 1.66 14.97 -14.34
C LYS A 271 2.53 16.21 -14.22
N CYS A 272 2.69 16.68 -12.98
CA CYS A 272 3.68 17.67 -12.59
C CYS A 272 4.59 17.06 -11.52
N HIS A 273 5.92 17.16 -11.68
CA HIS A 273 6.88 16.60 -10.74
C HIS A 273 7.85 17.68 -10.28
N LEU A 274 7.56 18.33 -9.14
CA LEU A 274 8.31 19.49 -8.67
C LEU A 274 9.74 19.16 -8.26
N GLN A 275 9.97 17.98 -7.68
CA GLN A 275 11.29 17.56 -7.26
C GLN A 275 12.21 17.31 -8.47
N VAL A 276 11.76 16.51 -9.44
CA VAL A 276 12.55 16.15 -10.63
C VAL A 276 12.68 17.34 -11.59
N GLY A 277 11.58 18.08 -11.77
CA GLY A 277 11.57 19.28 -12.63
C GLY A 277 12.37 20.45 -12.07
N GLY A 278 12.48 20.55 -10.74
CA GLY A 278 13.27 21.59 -10.07
C GLY A 278 12.76 23.02 -10.28
N PHE A 279 11.48 23.20 -10.57
CA PHE A 279 10.88 24.51 -10.85
C PHE A 279 9.82 24.90 -9.82
N ASP A 280 9.62 26.23 -9.66
CA ASP A 280 8.55 26.76 -8.80
C ASP A 280 7.20 26.61 -9.51
N PRO A 281 6.20 25.95 -8.91
CA PRO A 281 4.86 25.87 -9.49
C PRO A 281 4.19 27.26 -9.58
N ASN A 282 4.72 28.27 -8.90
CA ASN A 282 4.25 29.66 -8.94
C ASN A 282 5.04 30.52 -9.92
N ASP A 283 5.92 29.96 -10.73
CA ASP A 283 6.59 30.74 -11.79
C ASP A 283 5.53 31.35 -12.71
N PRO A 284 5.57 32.69 -12.96
CA PRO A 284 4.59 33.35 -13.82
C PRO A 284 4.48 32.77 -15.23
N VAL A 285 5.50 32.09 -15.73
CA VAL A 285 5.47 31.41 -17.04
C VAL A 285 4.43 30.27 -17.08
N LEU A 286 4.09 29.72 -15.93
CA LEU A 286 3.11 28.64 -15.80
C LEU A 286 1.66 29.12 -15.63
N ASP A 287 1.41 30.38 -15.28
CA ASP A 287 0.06 30.89 -15.04
C ASP A 287 -0.94 30.59 -16.16
N PRO A 288 -0.58 30.81 -17.45
CA PRO A 288 -1.51 30.45 -18.52
C PRO A 288 -1.77 28.95 -18.63
N ALA A 289 -0.77 28.11 -18.34
CA ALA A 289 -0.93 26.66 -18.36
C ALA A 289 -1.86 26.19 -17.23
N TRP A 290 -1.67 26.70 -16.00
CA TRP A 290 -2.56 26.43 -14.87
C TRP A 290 -3.98 26.93 -15.12
N GLY A 291 -4.13 28.10 -15.78
CA GLY A 291 -5.44 28.62 -16.18
C GLY A 291 -6.19 27.69 -17.12
N LEU A 292 -5.52 27.19 -18.16
CA LEU A 292 -6.09 26.22 -19.12
C LEU A 292 -6.52 24.91 -18.43
N LEU A 293 -5.69 24.38 -17.54
CA LEU A 293 -6.00 23.16 -16.78
C LEU A 293 -7.19 23.36 -15.85
N ALA A 294 -7.27 24.52 -15.19
CA ALA A 294 -8.39 24.86 -14.32
C ALA A 294 -9.70 25.01 -15.09
N GLU A 295 -9.67 25.70 -16.26
CA GLU A 295 -10.82 25.90 -17.14
C GLU A 295 -11.32 24.58 -17.73
N ALA A 296 -10.41 23.73 -18.20
CA ALA A 296 -10.74 22.43 -18.77
C ALA A 296 -11.16 21.40 -17.68
N GLY A 297 -10.90 21.69 -16.40
CA GLY A 297 -11.19 20.76 -15.29
C GLY A 297 -10.39 19.47 -15.33
N VAL A 298 -9.28 19.44 -16.08
CA VAL A 298 -8.42 18.25 -16.19
C VAL A 298 -7.54 18.14 -14.95
N PRO A 299 -7.53 16.99 -14.23
CA PRO A 299 -6.75 16.82 -13.02
C PRO A 299 -5.24 16.75 -13.31
N VAL A 300 -4.45 17.28 -12.36
CA VAL A 300 -2.99 17.23 -12.39
C VAL A 300 -2.48 16.42 -11.20
N VAL A 301 -1.90 15.25 -11.47
CA VAL A 301 -1.19 14.47 -10.45
C VAL A 301 0.15 15.14 -10.19
N THR A 302 0.32 15.66 -8.98
CA THR A 302 1.46 16.49 -8.63
C THR A 302 2.31 15.82 -7.54
N HIS A 303 3.56 15.49 -7.89
CA HIS A 303 4.55 15.10 -6.88
C HIS A 303 5.11 16.39 -6.25
N CYS A 304 4.60 16.73 -5.08
CA CYS A 304 4.90 17.97 -4.38
C CYS A 304 5.25 17.81 -2.91
N GLY A 305 5.06 16.62 -2.31
CA GLY A 305 5.62 16.30 -1.00
C GLY A 305 7.16 16.29 -1.02
N SER A 306 7.78 16.42 0.13
CA SER A 306 9.26 16.50 0.25
C SER A 306 9.94 15.12 0.24
N GLY A 307 9.18 14.03 0.27
CA GLY A 307 9.74 12.68 0.21
C GLY A 307 10.01 12.19 -1.22
N PRO A 308 10.91 11.22 -1.43
CA PRO A 308 11.89 10.72 -0.45
C PRO A 308 13.09 11.67 -0.25
N VAL A 309 13.27 12.68 -1.12
CA VAL A 309 14.33 13.69 -1.03
C VAL A 309 13.72 15.07 -1.26
N ALA A 310 13.89 15.97 -0.30
CA ALA A 310 13.33 17.32 -0.39
C ALA A 310 13.93 18.11 -1.56
N GLY A 311 13.07 18.75 -2.35
CA GLY A 311 13.42 19.69 -3.38
C GLY A 311 13.19 21.15 -2.92
N ARG A 312 13.77 22.10 -3.63
CA ARG A 312 13.62 23.54 -3.32
C ARG A 312 12.16 24.00 -3.33
N PHE A 313 11.32 23.40 -4.15
CA PHE A 313 9.94 23.83 -4.41
C PHE A 313 8.92 22.77 -3.96
N THR A 314 9.34 21.76 -3.20
CA THR A 314 8.47 20.77 -2.60
C THR A 314 7.86 21.28 -1.26
N GLY A 315 6.88 20.56 -0.75
CA GLY A 315 6.15 20.89 0.46
C GLY A 315 4.83 21.64 0.22
N PRO A 316 3.99 21.79 1.26
CA PRO A 316 2.63 22.32 1.14
C PRO A 316 2.59 23.83 0.81
N GLY A 317 3.60 24.61 1.19
CA GLY A 317 3.62 26.04 1.01
C GLY A 317 3.52 26.51 -0.46
N PRO A 318 4.35 26.00 -1.38
CA PRO A 318 4.22 26.31 -2.81
C PRO A 318 2.85 25.95 -3.39
N ILE A 319 2.27 24.82 -2.97
CA ILE A 319 0.94 24.36 -3.43
C ILE A 319 -0.17 25.25 -2.89
N ALA A 320 -0.10 25.66 -1.62
CA ALA A 320 -1.08 26.61 -1.06
C ALA A 320 -1.13 27.93 -1.83
N ARG A 321 0.05 28.47 -2.23
CA ARG A 321 0.12 29.68 -3.05
C ARG A 321 -0.47 29.46 -4.46
N LEU A 322 -0.19 28.32 -5.06
CA LEU A 322 -0.74 27.95 -6.37
C LEU A 322 -2.28 27.89 -6.32
N LEU A 323 -2.84 27.20 -5.33
CA LEU A 323 -4.28 27.06 -5.15
C LEU A 323 -4.97 28.40 -4.84
N ALA A 324 -4.30 29.32 -4.14
CA ALA A 324 -4.82 30.67 -3.91
C ALA A 324 -4.96 31.47 -5.22
N ARG A 325 -4.08 31.23 -6.20
CA ARG A 325 -4.10 31.89 -7.53
C ARG A 325 -5.05 31.18 -8.51
N HIS A 326 -5.15 29.87 -8.41
CA HIS A 326 -5.95 29.02 -9.29
C HIS A 326 -6.91 28.12 -8.49
N PRO A 327 -7.94 28.70 -7.82
CA PRO A 327 -8.81 27.97 -6.90
C PRO A 327 -9.69 26.90 -7.55
N ALA A 328 -9.89 26.97 -8.87
CA ALA A 328 -10.65 25.99 -9.65
C ALA A 328 -9.80 24.80 -10.13
N LEU A 329 -8.48 24.82 -9.85
CA LEU A 329 -7.57 23.77 -10.28
C LEU A 329 -7.88 22.44 -9.56
N ARG A 330 -7.91 21.36 -10.32
CA ARG A 330 -8.02 20.00 -9.78
C ARG A 330 -6.62 19.42 -9.61
N LEU A 331 -6.13 19.34 -8.37
CA LEU A 331 -4.85 18.73 -8.05
C LEU A 331 -5.03 17.39 -7.35
N VAL A 332 -4.35 16.37 -7.83
CA VAL A 332 -4.16 15.11 -7.11
C VAL A 332 -2.76 15.16 -6.47
N ILE A 333 -2.72 15.29 -5.16
CA ILE A 333 -1.48 15.30 -4.39
C ILE A 333 -0.96 13.88 -4.31
N ALA A 334 0.15 13.62 -4.98
CA ALA A 334 0.79 12.31 -5.00
C ALA A 334 1.31 11.90 -3.61
N HIS A 335 1.27 10.59 -3.31
CA HIS A 335 1.80 10.00 -2.07
C HIS A 335 1.16 10.59 -0.79
N LEU A 336 -0.09 11.04 -0.83
CA LEU A 336 -0.75 11.79 0.24
C LEU A 336 0.05 13.03 0.70
N GLY A 337 1.02 13.49 -0.11
CA GLY A 337 1.92 14.60 0.23
C GLY A 337 3.05 14.23 1.19
N MET A 338 3.49 12.97 1.20
CA MET A 338 4.55 12.44 2.07
C MET A 338 5.83 13.32 2.09
N PRO A 339 6.42 13.59 3.26
CA PRO A 339 5.99 13.21 4.60
C PRO A 339 5.05 14.22 5.29
N GLU A 340 4.70 15.35 4.62
CA GLU A 340 3.88 16.43 5.19
C GLU A 340 2.38 16.09 5.12
N TYR A 341 1.99 14.88 5.49
CA TYR A 341 0.63 14.36 5.39
C TYR A 341 -0.44 15.28 5.98
N GLY A 342 -0.25 15.74 7.21
CA GLY A 342 -1.23 16.57 7.93
C GLY A 342 -1.51 17.91 7.26
N GLU A 343 -0.47 18.55 6.70
CA GLU A 343 -0.58 19.82 5.99
C GLU A 343 -1.29 19.63 4.63
N PHE A 344 -1.02 18.55 3.91
CA PHE A 344 -1.69 18.25 2.65
C PHE A 344 -3.14 17.81 2.86
N LEU A 345 -3.45 17.08 3.94
CA LEU A 345 -4.84 16.86 4.35
C LEU A 345 -5.56 18.17 4.62
N THR A 346 -4.90 19.14 5.28
CA THR A 346 -5.46 20.48 5.51
C THR A 346 -5.73 21.24 4.20
N LEU A 347 -4.87 21.11 3.21
CA LEU A 347 -5.13 21.68 1.87
C LEU A 347 -6.33 21.02 1.20
N ALA A 348 -6.44 19.69 1.29
CA ALA A 348 -7.58 18.97 0.75
C ALA A 348 -8.90 19.36 1.44
N GLU A 349 -8.90 19.57 2.74
CA GLU A 349 -10.08 20.04 3.50
C GLU A 349 -10.53 21.44 3.07
N ARG A 350 -9.58 22.34 2.79
CA ARG A 350 -9.86 23.75 2.44
C ARG A 350 -10.20 23.96 0.97
N HIS A 351 -9.70 23.11 0.09
CA HIS A 351 -9.85 23.25 -1.37
C HIS A 351 -10.60 22.06 -1.96
N PRO A 352 -11.87 22.20 -2.35
CA PRO A 352 -12.67 21.08 -2.90
C PRO A 352 -12.07 20.42 -4.15
N GLY A 353 -11.26 21.17 -4.94
CA GLY A 353 -10.55 20.64 -6.11
C GLY A 353 -9.30 19.82 -5.80
N VAL A 354 -8.90 19.72 -4.52
CA VAL A 354 -7.73 18.93 -4.12
C VAL A 354 -8.15 17.51 -3.80
N LEU A 355 -7.56 16.57 -4.50
CA LEU A 355 -7.62 15.13 -4.27
C LEU A 355 -6.24 14.63 -3.79
N LEU A 356 -6.20 13.40 -3.34
CA LEU A 356 -5.00 12.76 -2.79
C LEU A 356 -4.84 11.39 -3.46
N ASP A 357 -3.63 10.91 -3.70
CA ASP A 357 -3.42 9.51 -4.06
C ASP A 357 -2.62 8.75 -3.01
N THR A 358 -2.85 7.45 -2.93
CA THR A 358 -2.32 6.57 -1.89
C THR A 358 -0.92 6.03 -2.20
N THR A 359 -0.33 6.44 -3.29
CA THR A 359 0.94 5.91 -3.78
C THR A 359 1.96 5.75 -2.66
N MET A 360 2.49 4.54 -2.50
CA MET A 360 3.48 4.13 -1.48
C MET A 360 3.06 4.28 -0.01
N ALA A 361 2.08 5.10 0.31
CA ALA A 361 1.64 5.31 1.67
C ALA A 361 1.20 3.98 2.33
N PHE A 362 1.39 3.87 3.65
CA PHE A 362 1.07 2.71 4.48
C PHE A 362 1.89 1.44 4.20
N THR A 363 2.82 1.48 3.25
CA THR A 363 3.65 0.32 2.96
C THR A 363 4.79 0.20 3.99
N PRO A 364 5.16 -1.02 4.39
CA PRO A 364 6.29 -1.21 5.29
C PRO A 364 7.59 -0.60 4.76
N PHE A 365 7.73 -0.50 3.43
CA PHE A 365 8.89 0.12 2.82
C PHE A 365 9.03 1.59 3.19
N ILE A 366 7.94 2.34 3.17
CA ILE A 366 7.93 3.77 3.52
C ILE A 366 7.98 3.97 5.04
N ASP A 367 7.30 3.11 5.81
CA ASP A 367 7.36 3.15 7.27
C ASP A 367 8.81 2.96 7.77
N ASP A 368 9.50 1.97 7.23
CA ASP A 368 10.92 1.70 7.51
C ASP A 368 11.87 2.80 6.99
N ALA A 369 11.45 3.56 5.97
CA ALA A 369 12.19 4.72 5.46
C ALA A 369 12.00 5.97 6.36
N GLY A 370 11.23 5.87 7.43
CA GLY A 370 11.02 6.94 8.41
C GLY A 370 9.92 7.94 8.03
N ALA A 371 9.05 7.58 7.09
CA ALA A 371 7.91 8.42 6.68
C ALA A 371 6.55 7.70 6.86
N PRO A 372 6.26 7.08 8.03
CA PRO A 372 4.98 6.42 8.26
C PRO A 372 3.84 7.43 8.23
N PHE A 373 2.69 7.00 7.70
CA PHE A 373 1.48 7.80 7.80
C PHE A 373 1.04 7.88 9.28
N PRO A 374 0.82 9.11 9.84
CA PRO A 374 0.50 9.26 11.25
C PRO A 374 -0.87 8.63 11.57
N PRO A 375 -0.96 7.67 12.51
CA PRO A 375 -2.25 7.03 12.85
C PRO A 375 -3.33 8.01 13.29
N GLY A 376 -2.95 9.13 13.92
CA GLY A 376 -3.87 10.20 14.32
C GLY A 376 -4.56 10.93 13.18
N GLU A 377 -4.03 10.81 11.95
CA GLU A 377 -4.59 11.43 10.75
C GLU A 377 -5.58 10.50 10.00
N LEU A 378 -5.69 9.24 10.39
CA LEU A 378 -6.63 8.28 9.76
C LEU A 378 -8.10 8.74 9.80
N PRO A 379 -8.63 9.36 10.87
CA PRO A 379 -10.00 9.89 10.87
C PRO A 379 -10.20 10.95 9.78
N ARG A 380 -9.27 11.88 9.61
CA ARG A 380 -9.33 12.91 8.55
C ARG A 380 -9.29 12.30 7.16
N LEU A 381 -8.43 11.29 6.96
CA LEU A 381 -8.35 10.57 5.70
C LEU A 381 -9.66 9.82 5.39
N ARG A 382 -10.32 9.27 6.41
CA ARG A 382 -11.66 8.66 6.28
C ARG A 382 -12.69 9.68 5.83
N ASP A 383 -12.72 10.86 6.46
CA ASP A 383 -13.67 11.93 6.15
C ASP A 383 -13.47 12.49 4.72
N LEU A 384 -12.22 12.44 4.22
CA LEU A 384 -11.86 12.76 2.84
C LEU A 384 -12.04 11.59 1.87
N GLY A 385 -12.64 10.49 2.28
CA GLY A 385 -12.69 9.23 1.52
C GLY A 385 -13.17 9.34 0.07
N ASN A 386 -14.05 10.29 -0.25
CA ASN A 386 -14.54 10.56 -1.60
C ASN A 386 -13.55 11.37 -2.48
N ARG A 387 -12.39 11.74 -1.95
CA ARG A 387 -11.32 12.51 -2.64
C ARG A 387 -9.97 11.82 -2.58
N VAL A 388 -9.92 10.58 -2.10
CA VAL A 388 -8.72 9.75 -2.11
C VAL A 388 -8.80 8.77 -3.26
N LEU A 389 -7.72 8.61 -3.98
CA LEU A 389 -7.60 7.77 -5.19
C LEU A 389 -6.52 6.72 -4.99
N LEU A 390 -6.66 5.56 -5.58
CA LEU A 390 -5.58 4.59 -5.62
C LEU A 390 -4.48 5.06 -6.57
N GLY A 391 -3.26 5.16 -6.05
CA GLY A 391 -2.04 5.23 -6.81
C GLY A 391 -1.05 4.19 -6.29
N THR A 392 -0.21 3.63 -7.16
CA THR A 392 0.77 2.62 -6.76
C THR A 392 2.22 2.98 -7.07
N ASP A 393 2.47 3.84 -8.05
CA ASP A 393 3.80 4.12 -8.64
C ASP A 393 4.35 2.96 -9.49
N PHE A 394 3.47 2.00 -9.85
CA PHE A 394 3.87 0.92 -10.75
C PHE A 394 4.48 1.49 -12.06
N PRO A 395 5.59 0.97 -12.56
CA PRO A 395 6.32 -0.23 -12.15
C PRO A 395 7.50 0.03 -11.20
N ASN A 396 7.77 1.28 -10.82
CA ASN A 396 9.02 1.69 -10.18
C ASN A 396 9.04 1.46 -8.66
N ILE A 397 8.22 0.54 -8.16
CA ILE A 397 8.06 0.21 -6.73
C ILE A 397 8.99 -0.90 -6.28
N PRO A 398 9.50 -0.84 -5.03
CA PRO A 398 10.41 -1.85 -4.46
C PRO A 398 9.68 -2.96 -3.71
N TYR A 399 8.40 -3.14 -3.95
CA TYR A 399 7.53 -4.16 -3.37
C TYR A 399 6.48 -4.58 -4.42
N THR A 400 5.67 -5.60 -4.13
CA THR A 400 4.66 -6.07 -5.08
C THR A 400 3.42 -5.15 -5.09
N TYR A 401 2.70 -5.11 -6.21
CA TYR A 401 1.42 -4.39 -6.33
C TYR A 401 0.41 -4.86 -5.27
N ALA A 402 0.41 -6.16 -4.98
CA ALA A 402 -0.40 -6.75 -3.92
C ALA A 402 -0.05 -6.16 -2.54
N ASP A 403 1.23 -5.90 -2.25
CA ASP A 403 1.65 -5.30 -0.97
C ASP A 403 1.09 -3.89 -0.79
N ALA A 404 0.98 -3.09 -1.87
CA ALA A 404 0.35 -1.78 -1.84
C ALA A 404 -1.14 -1.87 -1.48
N LEU A 405 -1.88 -2.78 -2.10
CA LEU A 405 -3.30 -2.98 -1.83
C LEU A 405 -3.55 -3.51 -0.41
N GLU A 406 -2.77 -4.49 0.03
CA GLU A 406 -2.86 -5.04 1.38
C GLU A 406 -2.46 -3.99 2.44
N ALA A 407 -1.60 -3.02 2.09
CA ALA A 407 -1.28 -1.89 2.96
C ALA A 407 -2.51 -1.01 3.21
N LEU A 408 -3.32 -0.75 2.18
CA LEU A 408 -4.58 -0.02 2.34
C LEU A 408 -5.59 -0.79 3.22
N GLU A 409 -5.69 -2.10 3.03
CA GLU A 409 -6.58 -2.95 3.84
C GLU A 409 -6.20 -2.89 5.33
N ARG A 410 -4.88 -2.86 5.65
CA ARG A 410 -4.38 -2.75 7.03
C ARG A 410 -4.72 -1.43 7.74
N THR A 411 -5.09 -0.37 7.02
CA THR A 411 -5.55 0.89 7.63
C THR A 411 -6.81 0.71 8.48
N GLY A 412 -7.63 -0.32 8.18
CA GLY A 412 -8.88 -0.58 8.88
C GLY A 412 -9.99 0.43 8.59
N LEU A 413 -9.88 1.22 7.50
CA LEU A 413 -10.88 2.23 7.14
C LEU A 413 -12.19 1.64 6.59
N GLY A 414 -12.24 0.35 6.30
CA GLY A 414 -13.44 -0.40 5.93
C GLY A 414 -13.60 -0.62 4.42
N GLN A 415 -14.52 -1.53 4.07
CA GLN A 415 -14.71 -1.97 2.67
C GLN A 415 -15.23 -0.84 1.77
N ASP A 416 -16.17 -0.03 2.26
CA ASP A 416 -16.72 1.08 1.47
C ASP A 416 -15.64 2.12 1.13
N TRP A 417 -14.73 2.38 2.07
CA TRP A 417 -13.59 3.25 1.83
C TRP A 417 -12.64 2.65 0.78
N LEU A 418 -12.34 1.35 0.88
CA LEU A 418 -11.50 0.65 -0.10
C LEU A 418 -12.11 0.66 -1.51
N ARG A 419 -13.43 0.44 -1.62
CA ARG A 419 -14.13 0.54 -2.90
C ARG A 419 -14.05 1.95 -3.48
N ALA A 420 -14.36 2.96 -2.68
CA ALA A 420 -14.28 4.35 -3.10
C ALA A 420 -12.88 4.70 -3.62
N VAL A 421 -11.83 4.35 -2.88
CA VAL A 421 -10.44 4.67 -3.20
C VAL A 421 -9.93 3.88 -4.39
N CYS A 422 -10.16 2.57 -4.44
CA CYS A 422 -9.58 1.71 -5.46
C CYS A 422 -10.34 1.73 -6.79
N HIS A 423 -11.55 2.33 -6.83
CA HIS A 423 -12.36 2.34 -8.04
C HIS A 423 -13.25 3.58 -8.16
N ASP A 424 -14.26 3.76 -7.28
CA ASP A 424 -15.41 4.62 -7.53
C ASP A 424 -15.03 6.09 -7.71
N ASN A 425 -14.10 6.60 -6.88
CA ASN A 425 -13.65 8.00 -6.96
C ASN A 425 -12.96 8.30 -8.28
N ALA A 426 -12.11 7.39 -8.74
CA ALA A 426 -11.41 7.55 -10.03
C ALA A 426 -12.39 7.37 -11.20
N ALA A 427 -13.37 6.46 -11.09
CA ALA A 427 -14.42 6.29 -12.10
C ALA A 427 -15.21 7.60 -12.28
N VAL A 428 -15.58 8.26 -11.18
CA VAL A 428 -16.26 9.58 -11.21
C VAL A 428 -15.33 10.66 -11.78
N LEU A 429 -14.08 10.74 -11.30
CA LEU A 429 -13.13 11.77 -11.73
C LEU A 429 -12.86 11.72 -13.24
N PHE A 430 -12.73 10.53 -13.78
CA PHE A 430 -12.39 10.28 -15.19
C PHE A 430 -13.60 9.86 -16.03
N GLU A 431 -14.83 9.96 -15.53
CA GLU A 431 -16.06 9.59 -16.25
C GLU A 431 -15.91 8.22 -16.94
N ILE A 432 -15.42 7.24 -16.19
CA ILE A 432 -15.29 5.86 -16.65
C ILE A 432 -16.63 5.16 -16.39
N PRO A 433 -17.25 4.51 -17.40
CA PRO A 433 -18.47 3.75 -17.19
C PRO A 433 -18.26 2.66 -16.12
N VAL A 434 -19.17 2.58 -15.16
CA VAL A 434 -19.19 1.59 -14.08
C VAL A 434 -19.90 0.33 -14.56
#